data_d02abe1fe5cf287284e7abcce9c98084
#
_entry.id   d02abe1fe5cf287284e7abcce9c98084
#
_cell.length_a   1.000
_cell.length_b   1.000
_cell.length_c   1.000
_cell.angle_alpha   90.00
_cell.angle_beta   90.00
_cell.angle_gamma   90.00
#
_symmetry.space_group_name_H-M   'P 1'
#
loop_
_entity.id
_entity.type
_entity.pdbx_description
1 polymer ?
#
loop_
_entity_poly.entity_id
_entity_poly.type
_entity_poly.pdbx_seq_one_letter_code
_entity_poly.pdbx_strand_id
1 'polypeptide(L)'
;MSAIFRALPAAAALAVGVLATNVHAQAPAPAPAPAAAEPAPPYTLTGNFGIYSQYIFRGLTQTDAKPAFQGGFDFTHESGFYLGTWGSNISWISDSGACGHGCSLEWDVYGGWKKVWNDEWGLDVGVLQYFYPGSYNPGFSSANTTELYIAGSWKWLSLKFSDSVSGKTFGVPNSRGTWYLDLTAAYPITDQWTLIGHAGRQEYHGNNNGIDNSALNYTDWKLGATYTFAGSWTVGGYWTDTNTNSSVYTIAGKNIGKSTGTAFIQKTF
;
A
#
# COMPACT_ATOMS: atom_id res chain seq x y z
N MET A 1 -6.77 25.23 -36.02
CA MET A 1 -7.51 24.28 -35.15
C MET A 1 -6.54 23.78 -34.13
N SER A 2 -6.46 24.45 -32.98
CA SER A 2 -5.46 24.17 -31.93
C SER A 2 -6.12 23.31 -30.87
N ALA A 3 -5.67 22.05 -30.75
CA ALA A 3 -6.07 21.17 -29.68
C ALA A 3 -5.18 21.47 -28.46
N ILE A 4 -5.79 21.97 -27.40
CA ILE A 4 -5.15 22.22 -26.12
C ILE A 4 -5.12 20.88 -25.38
N PHE A 5 -3.98 20.24 -25.35
CA PHE A 5 -3.70 19.15 -24.41
C PHE A 5 -3.46 19.75 -23.02
N ARG A 6 -4.44 19.65 -22.14
CA ARG A 6 -4.23 19.87 -20.71
C ARG A 6 -3.61 18.61 -20.13
N ALA A 7 -2.36 18.72 -19.69
CA ALA A 7 -1.69 17.67 -18.91
C ALA A 7 -2.39 17.49 -17.57
N LEU A 8 -2.86 16.28 -17.30
CA LEU A 8 -3.31 15.87 -15.98
C LEU A 8 -2.09 15.42 -15.14
N PRO A 9 -2.01 15.79 -13.86
CA PRO A 9 -0.90 15.33 -13.02
C PRO A 9 -1.01 13.83 -12.79
N ALA A 10 0.12 13.15 -12.97
CA ALA A 10 0.26 11.74 -12.67
C ALA A 10 0.13 11.53 -11.16
N ALA A 11 -1.01 11.03 -10.72
CA ALA A 11 -1.19 10.59 -9.35
C ALA A 11 -0.48 9.25 -9.18
N ALA A 12 0.67 9.27 -8.49
CA ALA A 12 1.17 8.04 -7.87
C ALA A 12 0.06 7.51 -6.95
N ALA A 13 -0.19 6.22 -7.02
CA ALA A 13 -1.30 5.57 -6.31
C ALA A 13 -1.06 5.50 -4.79
N LEU A 14 -1.15 6.64 -4.18
CA LEU A 14 -1.62 6.90 -2.82
C LEU A 14 -2.60 8.05 -3.04
N ALA A 15 -3.88 7.80 -2.83
CA ALA A 15 -4.95 8.73 -3.13
C ALA A 15 -4.82 10.01 -2.29
N VAL A 16 -4.33 11.09 -2.91
CA VAL A 16 -4.39 12.44 -2.32
C VAL A 16 -5.62 13.12 -2.88
N GLY A 17 -6.69 13.17 -2.09
CA GLY A 17 -7.89 13.91 -2.43
C GLY A 17 -7.71 15.40 -2.13
N VAL A 18 -7.87 16.25 -3.15
CA VAL A 18 -7.99 17.69 -2.97
C VAL A 18 -9.48 18.05 -2.93
N LEU A 19 -9.91 18.64 -1.82
CA LEU A 19 -11.28 19.15 -1.65
C LEU A 19 -11.42 20.53 -2.32
N ALA A 20 -12.29 20.62 -3.32
CA ALA A 20 -12.82 21.90 -3.80
C ALA A 20 -14.28 22.03 -3.36
N THR A 21 -14.58 22.99 -2.49
CA THR A 21 -15.93 23.33 -2.08
C THR A 21 -16.46 24.48 -2.94
N ASN A 22 -17.51 24.23 -3.74
CA ASN A 22 -18.27 25.29 -4.39
C ASN A 22 -19.48 25.66 -3.55
N VAL A 23 -19.48 26.86 -3.01
CA VAL A 23 -20.64 27.47 -2.34
C VAL A 23 -21.24 28.52 -3.30
N HIS A 24 -22.52 28.39 -3.59
CA HIS A 24 -23.27 29.42 -4.37
C HIS A 24 -23.63 30.59 -3.46
N ALA A 25 -23.24 31.77 -3.90
CA ALA A 25 -23.47 33.02 -3.17
C ALA A 25 -24.70 33.79 -3.67
N GLN A 26 -25.47 34.29 -2.72
CA GLN A 26 -26.51 35.26 -2.86
C GLN A 26 -25.90 36.68 -2.85
N ALA A 27 -26.40 37.60 -3.67
CA ALA A 27 -25.80 38.91 -3.88
C ALA A 27 -25.77 39.78 -2.62
N PRO A 28 -24.66 40.52 -2.35
CA PRO A 28 -24.47 41.26 -1.14
C PRO A 28 -24.44 42.76 -1.28
N ALA A 29 -24.68 43.45 -0.16
CA ALA A 29 -24.31 44.84 0.09
C ALA A 29 -22.76 44.99 0.08
N PRO A 30 -22.18 46.19 -0.17
CA PRO A 30 -20.72 46.34 -0.34
C PRO A 30 -19.97 45.90 0.88
N ALA A 31 -19.17 44.84 0.69
CA ALA A 31 -18.37 44.24 1.75
C ALA A 31 -17.06 45.00 2.01
N PRO A 32 -16.54 44.98 3.25
CA PRO A 32 -15.17 45.44 3.53
C PRO A 32 -14.17 44.63 2.72
N ALA A 33 -13.03 45.23 2.36
CA ALA A 33 -11.99 44.62 1.56
C ALA A 33 -11.65 43.21 2.09
N PRO A 34 -11.48 42.19 1.21
CA PRO A 34 -11.17 40.85 1.66
C PRO A 34 -9.89 40.87 2.47
N ALA A 35 -9.94 40.32 3.69
CA ALA A 35 -8.73 40.00 4.43
C ALA A 35 -7.87 39.10 3.54
N ALA A 36 -6.58 39.38 3.43
CA ALA A 36 -5.66 38.53 2.69
C ALA A 36 -5.82 37.08 3.20
N ALA A 37 -6.07 36.14 2.27
CA ALA A 37 -6.17 34.73 2.62
C ALA A 37 -4.89 34.31 3.32
N GLU A 38 -4.99 33.69 4.49
CA GLU A 38 -3.81 33.14 5.18
C GLU A 38 -3.11 32.16 4.24
N PRO A 39 -1.76 32.19 4.20
CA PRO A 39 -1.02 31.23 3.40
C PRO A 39 -1.44 29.79 3.77
N ALA A 40 -1.63 28.94 2.77
CA ALA A 40 -1.92 27.55 3.02
C ALA A 40 -0.78 26.92 3.87
N PRO A 41 -1.07 26.04 4.82
CA PRO A 41 -0.04 25.43 5.64
C PRO A 41 0.93 24.63 4.75
N PRO A 42 2.24 24.60 5.09
CA PRO A 42 3.26 23.92 4.28
C PRO A 42 3.17 22.38 4.36
N TYR A 43 2.07 21.88 4.83
CA TYR A 43 1.83 20.44 4.98
C TYR A 43 0.40 20.05 4.61
N THR A 44 0.23 18.77 4.29
CA THR A 44 -1.08 18.13 4.09
C THR A 44 -1.23 16.97 5.07
N LEU A 45 -2.41 16.79 5.62
CA LEU A 45 -2.80 15.61 6.38
C LEU A 45 -3.96 14.94 5.64
N THR A 46 -3.78 13.69 5.27
CA THR A 46 -4.82 12.88 4.59
C THR A 46 -5.11 11.63 5.40
N GLY A 47 -6.36 11.18 5.35
CA GLY A 47 -6.77 9.93 5.94
C GLY A 47 -7.47 9.05 4.90
N ASN A 48 -7.44 7.76 5.12
CA ASN A 48 -8.20 6.80 4.31
C ASN A 48 -8.79 5.71 5.18
N PHE A 49 -9.89 5.14 4.70
CA PHE A 49 -10.53 3.97 5.28
C PHE A 49 -11.20 3.17 4.18
N GLY A 50 -11.09 1.84 4.24
CA GLY A 50 -11.69 0.95 3.24
C GLY A 50 -12.14 -0.39 3.84
N ILE A 51 -13.11 -0.99 3.12
CA ILE A 51 -13.59 -2.34 3.36
C ILE A 51 -13.27 -3.16 2.12
N TYR A 52 -12.56 -4.24 2.33
CA TYR A 52 -12.10 -5.14 1.28
C TYR A 52 -12.70 -6.52 1.50
N SER A 53 -13.02 -7.24 0.43
CA SER A 53 -13.48 -8.64 0.55
C SER A 53 -12.41 -9.56 1.15
N GLN A 54 -11.14 -9.18 1.01
CA GLN A 54 -9.97 -9.78 1.68
C GLN A 54 -8.77 -8.83 1.59
N TYR A 55 -7.76 -9.05 2.44
CA TYR A 55 -6.47 -8.38 2.36
C TYR A 55 -5.47 -9.23 1.58
N ILE A 56 -4.93 -8.70 0.49
CA ILE A 56 -3.84 -9.31 -0.27
C ILE A 56 -2.57 -8.45 -0.13
N PHE A 57 -1.50 -9.07 0.36
CA PHE A 57 -0.17 -8.46 0.45
C PHE A 57 0.82 -9.26 -0.39
N ARG A 58 1.46 -8.63 -1.38
CA ARG A 58 2.41 -9.29 -2.30
C ARG A 58 1.86 -10.61 -2.86
N GLY A 59 0.60 -10.62 -3.32
CA GLY A 59 -0.08 -11.79 -3.87
C GLY A 59 -0.64 -12.79 -2.85
N LEU A 60 -0.34 -12.65 -1.56
CA LEU A 60 -0.74 -13.59 -0.49
C LEU A 60 -1.93 -13.07 0.30
N THR A 61 -2.97 -13.91 0.49
CA THR A 61 -4.09 -13.52 1.37
C THR A 61 -3.65 -13.47 2.83
N GLN A 62 -3.95 -12.35 3.48
CA GLN A 62 -3.62 -12.10 4.89
C GLN A 62 -4.79 -12.40 5.82
N THR A 63 -6.00 -12.56 5.27
CA THR A 63 -7.26 -12.72 6.02
C THR A 63 -7.99 -14.01 5.68
N ASP A 64 -7.34 -14.99 5.06
CA ASP A 64 -7.95 -16.27 4.67
C ASP A 64 -9.23 -16.06 3.82
N ALA A 65 -9.18 -15.12 2.86
CA ALA A 65 -10.30 -14.71 2.02
C ALA A 65 -11.53 -14.17 2.80
N LYS A 66 -11.31 -13.64 4.01
CA LYS A 66 -12.33 -12.98 4.84
C LYS A 66 -12.20 -11.45 4.74
N PRO A 67 -13.28 -10.69 5.06
CA PRO A 67 -13.25 -9.24 4.98
C PRO A 67 -12.11 -8.59 5.78
N ALA A 68 -11.53 -7.56 5.17
CA ALA A 68 -10.51 -6.71 5.77
C ALA A 68 -11.03 -5.28 5.93
N PHE A 69 -10.75 -4.68 7.08
CA PHE A 69 -10.93 -3.27 7.39
C PHE A 69 -9.56 -2.63 7.42
N GLN A 70 -9.34 -1.65 6.55
CA GLN A 70 -8.05 -1.05 6.34
C GLN A 70 -8.15 0.46 6.42
N GLY A 71 -7.12 1.11 6.96
CA GLY A 71 -7.10 2.56 7.02
C GLY A 71 -5.79 3.11 7.54
N GLY A 72 -5.59 4.41 7.31
CA GLY A 72 -4.37 5.07 7.70
C GLY A 72 -4.45 6.58 7.61
N PHE A 73 -3.35 7.21 8.03
CA PHE A 73 -3.14 8.65 7.96
C PHE A 73 -1.75 8.96 7.43
N ASP A 74 -1.65 9.98 6.60
CA ASP A 74 -0.42 10.47 5.99
C ASP A 74 -0.25 11.96 6.26
N PHE A 75 0.91 12.33 6.80
CA PHE A 75 1.42 13.69 6.86
C PHE A 75 2.45 13.88 5.75
N THR A 76 2.31 14.93 4.94
CA THR A 76 3.29 15.28 3.91
C THR A 76 3.63 16.76 4.03
N HIS A 77 4.92 17.08 4.05
CA HIS A 77 5.44 18.45 4.07
C HIS A 77 5.90 18.86 2.66
N GLU A 78 5.82 20.15 2.33
CA GLU A 78 6.22 20.70 1.02
C GLU A 78 7.69 20.44 0.63
N SER A 79 8.57 20.24 1.64
CA SER A 79 9.96 19.84 1.42
C SER A 79 10.13 18.42 0.87
N GLY A 80 9.04 17.65 0.80
CA GLY A 80 9.02 16.27 0.38
C GLY A 80 9.08 15.23 1.51
N PHE A 81 9.38 15.63 2.75
CA PHE A 81 9.32 14.70 3.89
C PHE A 81 7.88 14.28 4.17
N TYR A 82 7.69 13.02 4.50
CA TYR A 82 6.41 12.46 4.91
C TYR A 82 6.55 11.46 6.04
N LEU A 83 5.46 11.28 6.76
CA LEU A 83 5.28 10.28 7.81
C LEU A 83 3.86 9.75 7.70
N GLY A 84 3.68 8.44 7.83
CA GLY A 84 2.37 7.84 7.79
C GLY A 84 2.23 6.63 8.71
N THR A 85 0.99 6.25 8.90
CA THR A 85 0.62 5.02 9.60
C THR A 85 -0.56 4.38 8.90
N TRP A 86 -0.59 3.05 8.90
CA TRP A 86 -1.66 2.28 8.30
C TRP A 86 -1.91 1.02 9.12
N GLY A 87 -3.08 0.41 8.98
CA GLY A 87 -3.37 -0.84 9.64
C GLY A 87 -4.50 -1.63 8.98
N SER A 88 -4.51 -2.93 9.28
CA SER A 88 -5.50 -3.89 8.82
C SER A 88 -5.68 -5.02 9.82
N ASN A 89 -6.88 -5.59 9.89
CA ASN A 89 -7.02 -6.90 10.50
C ASN A 89 -6.38 -7.96 9.62
N ILE A 90 -5.80 -8.97 10.26
CA ILE A 90 -5.19 -10.15 9.63
C ILE A 90 -5.58 -11.42 10.37
N SER A 91 -5.37 -12.58 9.74
CA SER A 91 -5.53 -13.89 10.39
C SER A 91 -4.36 -14.86 10.16
N TRP A 92 -3.49 -14.61 9.18
CA TRP A 92 -2.45 -15.53 8.75
C TRP A 92 -1.51 -16.01 9.88
N ILE A 93 -1.18 -15.14 10.85
CA ILE A 93 -0.33 -15.51 11.99
C ILE A 93 -1.06 -16.49 12.92
N SER A 94 -2.34 -16.23 13.17
CA SER A 94 -3.17 -17.13 13.99
C SER A 94 -3.45 -18.45 13.25
N ASP A 95 -3.76 -18.37 11.96
CA ASP A 95 -4.07 -19.52 11.11
C ASP A 95 -2.84 -20.43 10.92
N SER A 96 -1.61 -19.88 10.98
CA SER A 96 -0.35 -20.65 10.92
C SER A 96 -0.02 -21.40 12.22
N GLY A 97 -0.75 -21.13 13.30
CA GLY A 97 -0.43 -21.67 14.63
C GLY A 97 0.70 -20.96 15.35
N ALA A 98 1.26 -19.88 14.77
CA ALA A 98 2.34 -19.11 15.39
C ALA A 98 1.87 -18.24 16.56
N CYS A 99 0.58 -17.97 16.64
CA CYS A 99 -0.02 -17.07 17.63
C CYS A 99 -0.60 -17.80 18.82
N GLY A 100 -0.22 -17.39 20.03
CA GLY A 100 -0.87 -17.76 21.25
C GLY A 100 -2.16 -16.95 21.48
N HIS A 101 -2.07 -15.59 21.33
CA HIS A 101 -3.24 -14.73 21.32
C HIS A 101 -2.91 -13.32 20.80
N GLY A 102 -3.92 -12.59 20.29
CA GLY A 102 -3.83 -11.15 19.96
C GLY A 102 -3.15 -10.81 18.63
N CYS A 103 -2.84 -11.80 17.79
CA CYS A 103 -2.12 -11.59 16.52
C CYS A 103 -3.06 -11.35 15.32
N SER A 104 -4.03 -10.46 15.48
CA SER A 104 -5.05 -10.20 14.46
C SER A 104 -4.95 -8.80 13.84
N LEU A 105 -3.85 -8.10 14.10
CA LEU A 105 -3.58 -6.75 13.63
C LEU A 105 -2.23 -6.69 12.94
N GLU A 106 -2.20 -6.05 11.78
CA GLU A 106 -1.03 -5.45 11.16
C GLU A 106 -1.09 -3.95 11.37
N TRP A 107 -0.03 -3.38 11.89
CA TRP A 107 0.10 -1.93 12.09
C TRP A 107 1.44 -1.46 11.55
N ASP A 108 1.39 -0.55 10.60
CA ASP A 108 2.53 -0.03 9.89
C ASP A 108 2.81 1.40 10.26
N VAL A 109 4.09 1.73 10.40
CA VAL A 109 4.59 3.11 10.53
C VAL A 109 5.67 3.29 9.47
N TYR A 110 5.55 4.33 8.68
CA TYR A 110 6.49 4.61 7.61
C TYR A 110 6.80 6.09 7.50
N GLY A 111 7.95 6.39 6.93
CA GLY A 111 8.36 7.75 6.64
C GLY A 111 9.51 7.79 5.65
N GLY A 112 9.68 8.94 5.04
CA GLY A 112 10.69 9.09 4.02
C GLY A 112 10.71 10.47 3.39
N TRP A 113 11.29 10.52 2.22
CA TRP A 113 11.33 11.70 1.39
C TRP A 113 10.97 11.34 -0.05
N LYS A 114 10.03 12.11 -0.63
CA LYS A 114 9.58 11.97 -2.00
C LYS A 114 9.65 13.29 -2.74
N LYS A 115 9.95 13.22 -4.03
CA LYS A 115 9.93 14.38 -4.92
C LYS A 115 9.48 13.98 -6.32
N VAL A 116 8.72 14.87 -6.95
CA VAL A 116 8.30 14.76 -8.35
C VAL A 116 8.89 15.91 -9.14
N TRP A 117 9.39 15.63 -10.35
CA TRP A 117 9.93 16.62 -11.29
C TRP A 117 9.09 16.64 -12.57
N ASN A 118 8.80 17.83 -13.04
CA ASN A 118 8.06 18.08 -14.31
C ASN A 118 6.72 17.31 -14.38
N ASP A 119 6.11 17.03 -13.22
CA ASP A 119 4.86 16.25 -13.09
C ASP A 119 4.91 14.84 -13.74
N GLU A 120 6.10 14.34 -14.02
CA GLU A 120 6.28 13.05 -14.69
C GLU A 120 7.16 12.07 -13.92
N TRP A 121 8.32 12.53 -13.41
CA TRP A 121 9.30 11.68 -12.77
C TRP A 121 9.26 11.84 -11.26
N GLY A 122 9.19 10.73 -10.56
CA GLY A 122 9.20 10.71 -9.10
C GLY A 122 10.32 9.86 -8.54
N LEU A 123 10.82 10.26 -7.39
CA LEU A 123 11.69 9.48 -6.53
C LEU A 123 11.09 9.46 -5.12
N ASP A 124 11.09 8.29 -4.50
CA ASP A 124 10.67 8.09 -3.12
C ASP A 124 11.69 7.17 -2.42
N VAL A 125 12.19 7.61 -1.28
CA VAL A 125 13.09 6.82 -0.43
C VAL A 125 12.59 6.86 1.00
N GLY A 126 12.55 5.72 1.66
CA GLY A 126 11.99 5.68 2.99
C GLY A 126 12.24 4.38 3.74
N VAL A 127 11.63 4.33 4.92
CA VAL A 127 11.61 3.19 5.82
C VAL A 127 10.18 2.83 6.14
N LEU A 128 9.90 1.54 6.23
CA LEU A 128 8.62 0.99 6.63
C LEU A 128 8.84 -0.04 7.73
N GLN A 129 8.17 0.16 8.85
CA GLN A 129 8.12 -0.78 9.96
C GLN A 129 6.75 -1.43 10.02
N TYR A 130 6.72 -2.74 9.84
CA TYR A 130 5.55 -3.58 10.08
C TYR A 130 5.55 -4.03 11.53
N PHE A 131 4.46 -3.81 12.23
CA PHE A 131 4.21 -4.33 13.58
C PHE A 131 3.09 -5.35 13.55
N TYR A 132 3.34 -6.50 14.15
CA TYR A 132 2.37 -7.58 14.36
C TYR A 132 2.23 -7.85 15.86
N PRO A 133 1.40 -7.05 16.57
CA PRO A 133 1.18 -7.22 18.01
C PRO A 133 0.62 -8.60 18.32
N GLY A 134 0.94 -9.10 19.52
CA GLY A 134 0.43 -10.37 20.02
C GLY A 134 1.48 -11.22 20.74
N SER A 135 1.04 -12.32 21.29
CA SER A 135 1.89 -13.31 21.96
C SER A 135 2.14 -14.48 21.03
N TYR A 136 3.39 -14.73 20.73
CA TYR A 136 3.81 -15.82 19.84
C TYR A 136 4.05 -17.10 20.63
N ASN A 137 3.66 -18.22 20.07
CA ASN A 137 3.89 -19.54 20.66
C ASN A 137 5.39 -19.88 20.72
N PRO A 138 5.85 -20.71 21.66
CA PRO A 138 7.23 -21.17 21.71
C PRO A 138 7.70 -21.77 20.38
N GLY A 139 8.90 -21.37 19.94
CA GLY A 139 9.48 -21.78 18.66
C GLY A 139 9.14 -20.88 17.47
N PHE A 140 8.18 -19.99 17.60
CA PHE A 140 7.88 -18.99 16.57
C PHE A 140 8.51 -17.63 16.88
N SER A 141 8.88 -16.93 15.82
CA SER A 141 9.42 -15.57 15.91
C SER A 141 8.33 -14.55 15.61
N SER A 142 8.43 -13.37 16.24
CA SER A 142 7.61 -12.22 15.86
C SER A 142 7.81 -11.92 14.37
N ALA A 143 6.72 -11.61 13.67
CA ALA A 143 6.72 -11.23 12.27
C ALA A 143 7.11 -9.76 12.03
N ASN A 144 7.38 -8.97 13.08
CA ASN A 144 7.79 -7.57 12.94
C ASN A 144 8.97 -7.44 11.99
N THR A 145 8.84 -6.54 11.02
CA THR A 145 9.79 -6.39 9.92
C THR A 145 10.06 -4.92 9.63
N THR A 146 11.32 -4.57 9.44
CA THR A 146 11.75 -3.23 8.98
C THR A 146 12.28 -3.36 7.57
N GLU A 147 11.75 -2.56 6.66
CA GLU A 147 12.24 -2.46 5.27
C GLU A 147 12.74 -1.05 4.98
N LEU A 148 13.86 -0.96 4.29
CA LEU A 148 14.28 0.23 3.58
C LEU A 148 13.82 0.12 2.14
N TYR A 149 13.38 1.21 1.54
CA TYR A 149 12.94 1.18 0.15
C TYR A 149 13.38 2.39 -0.64
N ILE A 150 13.46 2.16 -1.95
CA ILE A 150 13.59 3.18 -2.98
C ILE A 150 12.61 2.89 -4.10
N ALA A 151 11.92 3.91 -4.59
CA ALA A 151 11.01 3.81 -5.72
C ALA A 151 11.25 4.93 -6.72
N GLY A 152 11.26 4.57 -8.00
CA GLY A 152 11.20 5.49 -9.11
C GLY A 152 9.82 5.44 -9.77
N SER A 153 9.29 6.57 -10.20
CA SER A 153 8.05 6.60 -10.96
C SER A 153 8.18 7.44 -12.23
N TRP A 154 7.44 7.05 -13.25
CA TRP A 154 7.26 7.80 -14.48
C TRP A 154 5.80 7.77 -14.91
N LYS A 155 5.15 8.94 -14.84
CA LYS A 155 3.70 9.06 -15.10
C LYS A 155 2.90 8.07 -14.27
N TRP A 156 2.31 7.07 -14.93
CA TRP A 156 1.45 6.04 -14.34
C TRP A 156 2.20 4.74 -13.97
N LEU A 157 3.52 4.68 -14.20
CA LEU A 157 4.36 3.52 -13.92
C LEU A 157 5.25 3.78 -12.73
N SER A 158 5.40 2.78 -11.84
CA SER A 158 6.34 2.84 -10.72
C SER A 158 7.09 1.53 -10.55
N LEU A 159 8.36 1.63 -10.14
CA LEU A 159 9.21 0.51 -9.77
C LEU A 159 9.75 0.77 -8.37
N LYS A 160 9.46 -0.13 -7.43
CA LYS A 160 9.90 -0.03 -6.03
C LYS A 160 10.73 -1.25 -5.66
N PHE A 161 11.86 -1.01 -5.03
CA PHE A 161 12.70 -2.03 -4.40
C PHE A 161 12.64 -1.84 -2.89
N SER A 162 12.33 -2.91 -2.16
CA SER A 162 12.28 -2.95 -0.70
C SER A 162 13.25 -4.02 -0.19
N ASP A 163 14.11 -3.67 0.76
CA ASP A 163 15.08 -4.57 1.40
C ASP A 163 14.82 -4.67 2.90
N SER A 164 14.70 -5.89 3.41
CA SER A 164 14.52 -6.13 4.83
C SER A 164 15.83 -6.07 5.59
N VAL A 165 15.96 -5.10 6.47
CA VAL A 165 17.10 -4.97 7.39
C VAL A 165 16.89 -5.78 8.67
N SER A 166 15.73 -6.39 8.87
CA SER A 166 15.41 -7.26 10.00
C SER A 166 16.09 -8.62 9.88
N GLY A 167 16.54 -9.18 10.99
CA GLY A 167 17.08 -10.54 11.02
C GLY A 167 16.02 -11.63 10.85
N LYS A 168 14.74 -11.25 10.89
CA LYS A 168 13.56 -12.14 10.82
C LYS A 168 12.47 -11.45 10.01
N THR A 169 12.55 -11.54 8.69
CA THR A 169 11.56 -10.94 7.78
C THR A 169 10.27 -11.74 7.84
N PHE A 170 9.17 -11.11 8.27
CA PHE A 170 7.85 -11.73 8.45
C PHE A 170 7.89 -13.04 9.26
N GLY A 171 8.75 -13.07 10.30
CA GLY A 171 8.92 -14.24 11.17
C GLY A 171 9.87 -15.31 10.65
N VAL A 172 10.37 -15.21 9.42
CA VAL A 172 11.36 -16.15 8.86
C VAL A 172 12.74 -15.89 9.49
N PRO A 173 13.36 -16.83 10.20
CA PRO A 173 14.65 -16.63 10.83
C PRO A 173 15.79 -16.44 9.82
N ASN A 174 16.83 -15.70 10.25
CA ASN A 174 18.05 -15.47 9.48
C ASN A 174 17.83 -14.95 8.06
N SER A 175 16.82 -14.09 7.86
CA SER A 175 16.36 -13.63 6.55
C SER A 175 16.68 -12.16 6.26
N ARG A 176 17.69 -11.57 6.92
CA ARG A 176 18.16 -10.23 6.59
C ARG A 176 18.61 -10.16 5.12
N GLY A 177 18.26 -9.05 4.44
CA GLY A 177 18.52 -8.87 3.00
C GLY A 177 17.49 -9.57 2.12
N THR A 178 16.39 -10.09 2.69
CA THR A 178 15.20 -10.46 1.92
C THR A 178 14.64 -9.22 1.23
N TRP A 179 14.38 -9.31 -0.07
CA TRP A 179 13.91 -8.16 -0.84
C TRP A 179 12.66 -8.45 -1.65
N TYR A 180 11.98 -7.35 -1.99
CA TYR A 180 10.84 -7.38 -2.89
C TYR A 180 10.98 -6.29 -3.95
N LEU A 181 10.82 -6.68 -5.22
CA LEU A 181 10.75 -5.78 -6.35
C LEU A 181 9.29 -5.70 -6.83
N ASP A 182 8.78 -4.48 -6.95
CA ASP A 182 7.41 -4.16 -7.31
C ASP A 182 7.38 -3.30 -8.56
N LEU A 183 6.79 -3.79 -9.63
CA LEU A 183 6.43 -3.01 -10.81
C LEU A 183 4.93 -2.82 -10.84
N THR A 184 4.47 -1.58 -10.69
CA THR A 184 3.04 -1.24 -10.69
C THR A 184 2.75 -0.21 -11.78
N ALA A 185 1.64 -0.44 -12.50
CA ALA A 185 1.07 0.47 -13.48
C ALA A 185 -0.36 0.86 -13.04
N ALA A 186 -0.63 2.17 -12.95
CA ALA A 186 -1.95 2.72 -12.64
C ALA A 186 -2.37 3.66 -13.79
N TYR A 187 -2.88 3.07 -14.88
CA TYR A 187 -3.17 3.80 -16.11
C TYR A 187 -4.56 4.45 -16.07
N PRO A 188 -4.65 5.79 -16.08
CA PRO A 188 -5.94 6.49 -16.11
C PRO A 188 -6.58 6.34 -17.50
N ILE A 189 -7.73 5.68 -17.57
CA ILE A 189 -8.53 5.55 -18.80
C ILE A 189 -9.41 6.79 -18.97
N THR A 190 -9.99 7.27 -17.87
CA THR A 190 -10.75 8.51 -17.75
C THR A 190 -10.43 9.20 -16.43
N ASP A 191 -11.04 10.33 -16.13
CA ASP A 191 -10.93 11.02 -14.84
C ASP A 191 -11.40 10.14 -13.66
N GLN A 192 -12.30 9.18 -13.91
CA GLN A 192 -12.86 8.29 -12.89
C GLN A 192 -12.25 6.89 -12.93
N TRP A 193 -11.95 6.35 -14.12
CA TRP A 193 -11.52 4.99 -14.30
C TRP A 193 -9.99 4.85 -14.38
N THR A 194 -9.43 4.01 -13.54
CA THR A 194 -8.00 3.64 -13.59
C THR A 194 -7.87 2.12 -13.75
N LEU A 195 -7.08 1.70 -14.72
CA LEU A 195 -6.64 0.30 -14.88
C LEU A 195 -5.39 0.07 -14.03
N ILE A 196 -5.36 -1.03 -13.29
CA ILE A 196 -4.24 -1.40 -12.43
C ILE A 196 -3.61 -2.70 -12.94
N GLY A 197 -2.30 -2.66 -13.18
CA GLY A 197 -1.47 -3.83 -13.41
C GLY A 197 -0.33 -3.86 -12.40
N HIS A 198 0.08 -5.05 -11.98
CA HIS A 198 1.20 -5.23 -11.06
C HIS A 198 1.92 -6.55 -11.33
N ALA A 199 3.25 -6.53 -11.18
CA ALA A 199 4.08 -7.71 -11.10
C ALA A 199 5.15 -7.51 -10.03
N GLY A 200 5.32 -8.50 -9.16
CA GLY A 200 6.26 -8.45 -8.04
C GLY A 200 7.13 -9.70 -7.96
N ARG A 201 8.30 -9.54 -7.37
CA ARG A 201 9.21 -10.64 -7.07
C ARG A 201 9.69 -10.56 -5.63
N GLN A 202 9.41 -11.61 -4.85
CA GLN A 202 9.90 -11.78 -3.48
C GLN A 202 11.07 -12.77 -3.48
N GLU A 203 12.20 -12.33 -2.91
CA GLU A 203 13.39 -13.17 -2.72
C GLU A 203 13.76 -13.21 -1.24
N TYR A 204 13.74 -14.39 -0.65
CA TYR A 204 14.19 -14.64 0.71
C TYR A 204 15.65 -15.05 0.75
N HIS A 205 16.42 -14.44 1.63
CA HIS A 205 17.82 -14.77 1.86
C HIS A 205 18.02 -15.56 3.14
N GLY A 206 19.21 -16.16 3.26
CA GLY A 206 19.66 -16.87 4.45
C GLY A 206 19.11 -18.29 4.58
N ASN A 207 19.20 -18.83 5.77
CA ASN A 207 18.75 -20.20 6.05
C ASN A 207 18.16 -20.32 7.46
N ASN A 208 17.29 -21.30 7.63
CA ASN A 208 16.72 -21.68 8.90
C ASN A 208 17.12 -23.13 9.20
N ASN A 209 18.02 -23.34 10.18
CA ASN A 209 18.52 -24.67 10.59
C ASN A 209 19.05 -25.51 9.41
N GLY A 210 19.80 -24.88 8.49
CA GLY A 210 20.38 -25.55 7.33
C GLY A 210 19.44 -25.68 6.12
N ILE A 211 18.19 -25.24 6.22
CA ILE A 211 17.24 -25.16 5.11
C ILE A 211 17.33 -23.77 4.51
N ASP A 212 17.61 -23.67 3.21
CA ASP A 212 17.69 -22.42 2.48
C ASP A 212 16.32 -21.73 2.42
N ASN A 213 16.27 -20.44 2.79
CA ASN A 213 15.05 -19.64 2.75
C ASN A 213 14.55 -19.36 1.32
N SER A 214 15.36 -19.63 0.29
CA SER A 214 14.96 -19.47 -1.12
C SER A 214 13.76 -20.32 -1.54
N ALA A 215 13.43 -21.38 -0.77
CA ALA A 215 12.19 -22.13 -0.95
C ALA A 215 10.92 -21.26 -0.77
N LEU A 216 11.06 -20.08 -0.14
CA LEU A 216 10.00 -19.09 0.03
C LEU A 216 9.91 -18.06 -1.11
N ASN A 217 10.80 -18.13 -2.12
CA ASN A 217 10.82 -17.21 -3.23
C ASN A 217 9.61 -17.40 -4.15
N TYR A 218 9.04 -16.28 -4.61
CA TYR A 218 7.92 -16.33 -5.55
C TYR A 218 7.78 -15.01 -6.35
N THR A 219 6.99 -15.09 -7.40
CA THR A 219 6.52 -13.96 -8.19
C THR A 219 5.02 -13.86 -8.04
N ASP A 220 4.51 -12.65 -7.98
CA ASP A 220 3.08 -12.37 -7.95
C ASP A 220 2.69 -11.38 -9.04
N TRP A 221 1.42 -11.38 -9.40
CA TRP A 221 0.85 -10.42 -10.35
C TRP A 221 -0.59 -10.09 -9.98
N LYS A 222 -1.02 -8.91 -10.43
CA LYS A 222 -2.36 -8.40 -10.21
C LYS A 222 -2.84 -7.63 -11.44
N LEU A 223 -4.12 -7.80 -11.78
CA LEU A 223 -4.81 -7.01 -12.78
C LEU A 223 -6.18 -6.59 -12.24
N GLY A 224 -6.53 -5.32 -12.40
CA GLY A 224 -7.77 -4.79 -11.88
C GLY A 224 -8.12 -3.42 -12.40
N ALA A 225 -9.20 -2.88 -11.87
CA ALA A 225 -9.63 -1.53 -12.17
C ALA A 225 -10.29 -0.87 -10.95
N THR A 226 -10.24 0.45 -10.92
CA THR A 226 -10.91 1.27 -9.92
C THR A 226 -11.79 2.33 -10.58
N TYR A 227 -12.84 2.70 -9.89
CA TYR A 227 -13.72 3.80 -10.23
C TYR A 227 -13.85 4.75 -9.06
N THR A 228 -13.41 6.00 -9.25
CA THR A 228 -13.50 7.07 -8.24
C THR A 228 -14.68 7.98 -8.58
N PHE A 229 -15.55 8.23 -7.61
CA PHE A 229 -16.74 9.06 -7.75
C PHE A 229 -16.79 10.17 -6.70
N ALA A 230 -17.87 10.98 -6.72
CA ALA A 230 -17.97 12.19 -5.92
C ALA A 230 -17.65 11.96 -4.44
N GLY A 231 -16.91 12.92 -3.86
CA GLY A 231 -16.52 12.90 -2.45
C GLY A 231 -15.36 11.95 -2.15
N SER A 232 -14.49 11.66 -3.12
CA SER A 232 -13.28 10.83 -2.96
C SER A 232 -13.56 9.39 -2.51
N TRP A 233 -14.69 8.82 -2.89
CA TRP A 233 -15.00 7.42 -2.79
C TRP A 233 -14.43 6.66 -3.97
N THR A 234 -13.79 5.53 -3.72
CA THR A 234 -13.28 4.63 -4.76
C THR A 234 -13.84 3.25 -4.53
N VAL A 235 -14.44 2.66 -5.56
CA VAL A 235 -14.72 1.23 -5.62
C VAL A 235 -13.75 0.58 -6.59
N GLY A 236 -13.41 -0.68 -6.35
CA GLY A 236 -12.49 -1.37 -7.23
C GLY A 236 -12.54 -2.87 -7.06
N GLY A 237 -11.88 -3.53 -7.99
CA GLY A 237 -11.65 -4.95 -7.91
C GLY A 237 -10.41 -5.34 -8.70
N TYR A 238 -9.78 -6.41 -8.27
CA TYR A 238 -8.61 -6.95 -8.94
C TYR A 238 -8.55 -8.47 -8.78
N TRP A 239 -7.92 -9.09 -9.75
CA TRP A 239 -7.50 -10.47 -9.72
C TRP A 239 -6.02 -10.54 -9.42
N THR A 240 -5.61 -11.47 -8.55
CA THR A 240 -4.21 -11.71 -8.22
C THR A 240 -3.89 -13.20 -8.27
N ASP A 241 -2.65 -13.51 -8.56
CA ASP A 241 -2.14 -14.87 -8.55
C ASP A 241 -0.63 -14.88 -8.25
N THR A 242 -0.09 -16.05 -7.91
CA THR A 242 1.33 -16.22 -7.60
C THR A 242 1.83 -17.58 -8.13
N ASN A 243 3.16 -17.69 -8.27
CA ASN A 243 3.82 -18.98 -8.49
C ASN A 243 4.37 -19.61 -7.21
N THR A 244 3.78 -19.31 -6.04
CA THR A 244 4.21 -19.86 -4.76
C THR A 244 4.21 -21.40 -4.75
N ASN A 245 5.21 -21.97 -4.06
CA ASN A 245 5.22 -23.38 -3.77
C ASN A 245 4.13 -23.72 -2.74
N SER A 246 3.08 -24.45 -3.17
CA SER A 246 1.93 -24.78 -2.32
C SER A 246 2.31 -25.61 -1.08
N SER A 247 3.40 -26.41 -1.13
CA SER A 247 3.86 -27.16 0.04
C SER A 247 4.37 -26.26 1.15
N VAL A 248 4.77 -25.02 0.84
CA VAL A 248 5.31 -24.03 1.78
C VAL A 248 4.25 -22.99 2.15
N TYR A 249 3.45 -22.56 1.16
CA TYR A 249 2.46 -21.49 1.33
C TYR A 249 1.04 -22.02 1.63
N THR A 250 0.92 -23.22 2.21
CA THR A 250 -0.35 -23.74 2.71
C THR A 250 -0.44 -23.52 4.22
N ILE A 251 -1.37 -22.67 4.65
CA ILE A 251 -1.68 -22.36 6.03
C ILE A 251 -3.10 -22.88 6.34
N ALA A 252 -3.26 -23.62 7.44
CA ALA A 252 -4.55 -24.22 7.84
C ALA A 252 -5.25 -25.01 6.69
N GLY A 253 -4.44 -25.69 5.85
CA GLY A 253 -4.95 -26.49 4.73
C GLY A 253 -5.31 -25.68 3.47
N LYS A 254 -5.05 -24.38 3.44
CA LYS A 254 -5.33 -23.49 2.31
C LYS A 254 -4.06 -22.88 1.75
N ASN A 255 -3.88 -22.95 0.44
CA ASN A 255 -2.81 -22.23 -0.25
C ASN A 255 -3.15 -20.73 -0.26
N ILE A 256 -2.39 -19.93 0.50
CA ILE A 256 -2.60 -18.49 0.66
C ILE A 256 -2.16 -17.65 -0.54
N GLY A 257 -1.37 -18.24 -1.46
CA GLY A 257 -0.89 -17.60 -2.69
C GLY A 257 -1.64 -18.01 -3.95
N LYS A 258 -2.75 -18.76 -3.83
CA LYS A 258 -3.53 -19.17 -4.99
C LYS A 258 -4.28 -18.00 -5.61
N SER A 259 -4.53 -18.13 -6.90
CA SER A 259 -5.35 -17.25 -7.72
C SER A 259 -6.67 -16.87 -7.04
N THR A 260 -6.96 -15.57 -6.91
CA THR A 260 -8.15 -15.06 -6.20
C THR A 260 -8.54 -13.66 -6.66
N GLY A 261 -9.81 -13.29 -6.45
CA GLY A 261 -10.33 -11.95 -6.70
C GLY A 261 -10.56 -11.17 -5.40
N THR A 262 -10.36 -9.86 -5.45
CA THR A 262 -10.68 -8.93 -4.36
C THR A 262 -11.53 -7.80 -4.88
N ALA A 263 -12.58 -7.44 -4.15
CA ALA A 263 -13.38 -6.24 -4.36
C ALA A 263 -13.29 -5.34 -3.14
N PHE A 264 -13.41 -4.03 -3.33
CA PHE A 264 -13.32 -3.09 -2.21
C PHE A 264 -14.08 -1.79 -2.46
N ILE A 265 -14.36 -1.10 -1.37
CA ILE A 265 -14.76 0.29 -1.32
C ILE A 265 -13.88 1.04 -0.33
N GLN A 266 -13.39 2.21 -0.73
CA GLN A 266 -12.50 3.04 0.07
C GLN A 266 -12.92 4.49 0.02
N LYS A 267 -12.69 5.21 1.11
CA LYS A 267 -12.85 6.66 1.24
C LYS A 267 -11.51 7.29 1.58
N THR A 268 -11.18 8.39 0.90
CA THR A 268 -10.08 9.29 1.26
C THR A 268 -10.64 10.62 1.74
N PHE A 269 -10.06 11.25 2.75
CA PHE A 269 -10.51 12.51 3.35
C PHE A 269 -9.32 13.33 3.88
#